data_fedeaea17819d8e48d43cd96d72737c5
#
_entry.id   fedeaea17819d8e48d43cd96d72737c5
#
_cell.length_a   1.000
_cell.length_b   1.000
_cell.length_c   1.000
_cell.angle_alpha   90.00
_cell.angle_beta   90.00
_cell.angle_gamma   90.00
#
_symmetry.space_group_name_H-M   'P 1'
#
loop_
_entity.id
_entity.type
_entity.pdbx_description
1 polymer ?
#
loop_
_entity_poly.entity_id
_entity_poly.type
_entity_poly.pdbx_seq_one_letter_code
_entity_poly.pdbx_strand_id
1 'polypeptide(L)'
;MQDAEAGRSINLALAARGLNALRQVGIDSLIEPLLVPMRGRMVHQQDGRTDFLRYGQRDDELIYSVTRLGLNQILLAVADDIPNLRLNFEQNAIGYDAPDRTVHVRDETDGSLYQVEADPLFAADGAGSNIRRSFDGSDTFGGVETLLPHGYKELSIPAGPRGEYQLASDALHIRPRGGFMLIALPNPGGDFTLTMFLPNTGENGFETLSDEASVIAFFEEYFPDAAPLIPNLCDDMLNHPLGTLGTVRCRHWHDRGNVLLLGDAAHAIVPFHGQGMNLAFEDCVLLDRIINEHQDDWPTVFARFEAEQLANANAIADMALDNYIEMRDTVRDPKFALRKALAFELEKRLPGRFIPRYSMVMFHADIPYLVAQQRGEIQSALLEEFTSTANSIDDVDLDAAASAVKNRLPPIDTVRNDLSARRS
;
A
#
# COMPACT_ATOMS: atom_id res chain seq x y z
N MET A 1 7.82 -17.31 -19.66
CA MET A 1 6.54 -16.71 -19.23
C MET A 1 6.03 -15.87 -20.38
N GLN A 2 4.84 -16.19 -20.88
CA GLN A 2 4.31 -15.60 -22.10
C GLN A 2 3.83 -14.18 -21.88
N ASP A 3 4.03 -13.31 -22.86
CA ASP A 3 3.77 -11.87 -22.89
C ASP A 3 2.31 -11.42 -22.60
N ALA A 4 1.38 -12.32 -22.36
CA ALA A 4 -0.04 -12.01 -22.17
C ALA A 4 -0.41 -11.49 -20.75
N GLU A 5 0.43 -11.68 -19.74
CA GLU A 5 0.24 -11.14 -18.39
C GLU A 5 1.11 -9.91 -18.07
N ALA A 6 2.07 -9.60 -18.94
CA ALA A 6 3.02 -8.51 -18.74
C ALA A 6 2.41 -7.09 -18.73
N GLY A 7 1.13 -6.94 -19.10
CA GLY A 7 0.43 -5.66 -19.18
C GLY A 7 -0.61 -5.42 -18.05
N ARG A 8 -0.70 -6.29 -17.04
CA ARG A 8 -1.83 -6.28 -16.09
C ARG A 8 -1.40 -6.20 -14.63
N SER A 9 -0.60 -5.23 -14.28
CA SER A 9 -0.16 -5.09 -12.89
C SER A 9 -0.20 -3.63 -12.46
N ILE A 10 -1.00 -3.35 -11.42
CA ILE A 10 -1.00 -2.04 -10.78
C ILE A 10 0.43 -1.68 -10.36
N ASN A 11 0.78 -0.41 -10.52
CA ASN A 11 2.03 0.09 -9.98
C ASN A 11 2.00 0.11 -8.47
N LEU A 12 3.16 -0.13 -7.90
CA LEU A 12 3.37 -0.08 -6.46
C LEU A 12 3.94 1.29 -6.08
N ALA A 13 3.57 1.76 -4.90
CA ALA A 13 4.15 2.97 -4.30
C ALA A 13 5.24 2.55 -3.30
N LEU A 14 6.50 2.69 -3.69
CA LEU A 14 7.64 2.38 -2.83
C LEU A 14 7.97 3.59 -1.95
N ALA A 15 7.94 3.40 -0.64
CA ALA A 15 8.16 4.42 0.39
C ALA A 15 9.37 4.07 1.27
N ALA A 16 9.65 4.88 2.29
CA ALA A 16 10.85 4.76 3.11
C ALA A 16 11.06 3.37 3.72
N ARG A 17 9.98 2.67 4.14
CA ARG A 17 10.06 1.32 4.74
C ARG A 17 10.54 0.28 3.73
N GLY A 18 9.93 0.25 2.56
CA GLY A 18 10.33 -0.65 1.49
C GLY A 18 11.75 -0.36 1.01
N LEU A 19 12.10 0.92 0.82
CA LEU A 19 13.48 1.31 0.47
C LEU A 19 14.50 0.88 1.54
N ASN A 20 14.13 0.98 2.83
CA ASN A 20 14.99 0.52 3.92
C ASN A 20 15.26 -0.97 3.82
N ALA A 21 14.23 -1.78 3.58
CA ALA A 21 14.39 -3.23 3.42
C ALA A 21 15.30 -3.59 2.25
N LEU A 22 15.07 -2.95 1.09
CA LEU A 22 15.87 -3.20 -0.12
C LEU A 22 17.35 -2.79 0.05
N ARG A 23 17.62 -1.71 0.81
CA ARG A 23 18.98 -1.32 1.17
C ARG A 23 19.65 -2.32 2.11
N GLN A 24 18.93 -2.88 3.07
CA GLN A 24 19.49 -3.87 4.00
C GLN A 24 19.97 -5.14 3.30
N VAL A 25 19.31 -5.54 2.22
CA VAL A 25 19.74 -6.67 1.38
C VAL A 25 20.66 -6.26 0.23
N GLY A 26 20.99 -4.95 0.11
CA GLY A 26 21.99 -4.43 -0.83
C GLY A 26 21.54 -4.40 -2.30
N ILE A 27 20.23 -4.35 -2.57
CA ILE A 27 19.67 -4.37 -3.95
C ILE A 27 19.04 -3.05 -4.39
N ASP A 28 19.10 -2.02 -3.56
CA ASP A 28 18.55 -0.70 -3.85
C ASP A 28 19.09 -0.09 -5.16
N SER A 29 20.38 -0.27 -5.45
CA SER A 29 20.98 0.18 -6.71
C SER A 29 20.45 -0.56 -7.95
N LEU A 30 20.01 -1.82 -7.81
CA LEU A 30 19.45 -2.60 -8.91
C LEU A 30 18.03 -2.15 -9.28
N ILE A 31 17.26 -1.65 -8.30
CA ILE A 31 15.89 -1.19 -8.53
C ILE A 31 15.80 0.29 -8.89
N GLU A 32 16.85 1.10 -8.62
CA GLU A 32 16.86 2.54 -8.89
C GLU A 32 16.40 2.91 -10.31
N PRO A 33 16.81 2.18 -11.38
CA PRO A 33 16.36 2.47 -12.75
C PRO A 33 14.86 2.27 -12.99
N LEU A 34 14.15 1.55 -12.11
CA LEU A 34 12.71 1.32 -12.19
C LEU A 34 11.90 2.38 -11.44
N LEU A 35 12.54 3.24 -10.66
CA LEU A 35 11.87 4.16 -9.76
C LEU A 35 11.54 5.48 -10.45
N VAL A 36 10.27 5.87 -10.43
CA VAL A 36 9.85 7.21 -10.87
C VAL A 36 9.44 8.01 -9.63
N PRO A 37 10.18 9.10 -9.29
CA PRO A 37 9.92 9.88 -8.08
C PRO A 37 8.66 10.72 -8.22
N MET A 38 7.80 10.66 -7.22
CA MET A 38 6.58 11.47 -7.11
C MET A 38 6.68 12.38 -5.88
N ARG A 39 6.52 13.70 -6.11
CA ARG A 39 6.60 14.74 -5.08
C ARG A 39 5.25 15.03 -4.41
N GLY A 40 4.16 14.60 -5.04
CA GLY A 40 2.82 14.91 -4.56
C GLY A 40 1.73 14.23 -5.37
N ARG A 41 0.50 14.66 -5.09
CA ARG A 41 -0.70 14.29 -5.84
C ARG A 41 -1.12 15.44 -6.74
N MET A 42 -1.39 15.17 -8.02
CA MET A 42 -2.06 16.10 -8.92
C MET A 42 -3.56 15.76 -8.91
N VAL A 43 -4.36 16.57 -8.27
CA VAL A 43 -5.81 16.39 -8.17
C VAL A 43 -6.48 17.07 -9.36
N HIS A 44 -7.21 16.31 -10.17
CA HIS A 44 -7.96 16.79 -11.32
C HIS A 44 -9.44 16.94 -10.96
N GLN A 45 -9.87 18.17 -10.83
CA GLN A 45 -11.27 18.50 -10.56
C GLN A 45 -12.13 18.26 -11.80
N GLN A 46 -13.42 18.01 -11.60
CA GLN A 46 -14.35 17.77 -12.72
C GLN A 46 -14.54 19.00 -13.63
N ASP A 47 -14.29 20.20 -13.12
CA ASP A 47 -14.34 21.45 -13.87
C ASP A 47 -13.06 21.75 -14.67
N GLY A 48 -12.10 20.82 -14.71
CA GLY A 48 -10.84 20.93 -15.43
C GLY A 48 -9.70 21.61 -14.67
N ARG A 49 -9.93 22.13 -13.46
CA ARG A 49 -8.86 22.65 -12.62
C ARG A 49 -7.98 21.52 -12.09
N THR A 50 -6.69 21.83 -11.89
CA THR A 50 -5.74 20.91 -11.29
C THR A 50 -5.09 21.55 -10.09
N ASP A 51 -4.96 20.80 -9.00
CA ASP A 51 -4.33 21.24 -7.75
C ASP A 51 -3.18 20.28 -7.41
N PHE A 52 -1.96 20.81 -7.28
CA PHE A 52 -0.81 20.01 -6.86
C PHE A 52 -0.67 20.01 -5.33
N LEU A 53 -0.82 18.85 -4.72
CA LEU A 53 -0.74 18.65 -3.28
C LEU A 53 0.56 17.90 -2.93
N ARG A 54 1.60 18.63 -2.52
CA ARG A 54 2.87 18.01 -2.09
C ARG A 54 2.65 16.97 -0.99
N TYR A 55 3.40 15.88 -1.02
CA TYR A 55 3.38 14.85 0.03
C TYR A 55 4.02 15.35 1.31
N GLY A 56 5.18 15.96 1.21
CA GLY A 56 5.95 16.51 2.32
C GLY A 56 6.52 17.90 2.02
N GLN A 57 7.32 18.42 2.92
CA GLN A 57 7.91 19.77 2.82
C GLN A 57 9.37 19.76 2.38
N ARG A 58 10.06 18.65 2.54
CA ARG A 58 11.45 18.46 2.16
C ARG A 58 11.58 17.87 0.76
N ASP A 59 12.70 18.10 0.09
CA ASP A 59 12.92 17.61 -1.28
C ASP A 59 13.20 16.09 -1.33
N ASP A 60 13.60 15.50 -0.21
CA ASP A 60 13.83 14.07 -0.04
C ASP A 60 12.56 13.29 0.39
N GLU A 61 11.46 13.98 0.66
CA GLU A 61 10.17 13.38 0.97
C GLU A 61 9.45 12.98 -0.31
N LEU A 62 9.91 11.90 -0.90
CA LEU A 62 9.43 11.34 -2.16
C LEU A 62 8.84 9.94 -1.95
N ILE A 63 7.88 9.62 -2.81
CA ILE A 63 7.36 8.27 -3.00
C ILE A 63 7.73 7.87 -4.42
N TYR A 64 8.07 6.62 -4.64
CA TYR A 64 8.45 6.16 -5.95
C TYR A 64 7.37 5.25 -6.54
N SER A 65 6.96 5.55 -7.76
CA SER A 65 6.21 4.57 -8.56
C SER A 65 7.17 3.51 -9.07
N VAL A 66 6.79 2.25 -8.96
CA VAL A 66 7.54 1.11 -9.48
C VAL A 66 6.58 0.06 -10.02
N THR A 67 6.91 -0.53 -11.17
CA THR A 67 6.11 -1.62 -11.72
C THR A 67 6.30 -2.89 -10.89
N ARG A 68 5.19 -3.58 -10.57
CA ARG A 68 5.26 -4.85 -9.83
C ARG A 68 6.09 -5.88 -10.58
N LEU A 69 5.90 -5.99 -11.90
CA LEU A 69 6.64 -6.94 -12.73
C LEU A 69 8.15 -6.69 -12.68
N GLY A 70 8.59 -5.44 -12.90
CA GLY A 70 10.02 -5.09 -12.88
C GLY A 70 10.66 -5.37 -11.53
N LEU A 71 9.98 -5.01 -10.43
CA LEU A 71 10.47 -5.30 -9.08
C LEU A 71 10.58 -6.81 -8.85
N ASN A 72 9.55 -7.60 -9.19
CA ASN A 72 9.59 -9.06 -9.06
C ASN A 72 10.71 -9.70 -9.87
N GLN A 73 10.96 -9.24 -11.10
CA GLN A 73 12.04 -9.76 -11.94
C GLN A 73 13.40 -9.57 -11.29
N ILE A 74 13.67 -8.40 -10.70
CA ILE A 74 14.94 -8.14 -10.00
C ILE A 74 15.04 -9.01 -8.75
N LEU A 75 13.98 -9.09 -7.93
CA LEU A 75 13.98 -9.91 -6.73
C LEU A 75 14.21 -11.39 -7.04
N LEU A 76 13.59 -11.92 -8.07
CA LEU A 76 13.78 -13.30 -8.51
C LEU A 76 15.19 -13.54 -9.06
N ALA A 77 15.75 -12.59 -9.84
CA ALA A 77 17.10 -12.70 -10.34
C ALA A 77 18.15 -12.74 -9.20
N VAL A 78 17.98 -11.87 -8.19
CA VAL A 78 18.84 -11.87 -7.01
C VAL A 78 18.66 -13.17 -6.19
N ALA A 79 17.44 -13.66 -6.07
CA ALA A 79 17.16 -14.92 -5.36
C ALA A 79 17.80 -16.13 -6.04
N ASP A 80 17.83 -16.17 -7.37
CA ASP A 80 18.44 -17.25 -8.16
C ASP A 80 19.97 -17.33 -7.97
N ASP A 81 20.60 -16.21 -7.63
CA ASP A 81 22.04 -16.14 -7.35
C ASP A 81 22.42 -16.61 -5.91
N ILE A 82 21.43 -16.91 -5.05
CA ILE A 82 21.70 -17.36 -3.66
C ILE A 82 21.99 -18.87 -3.64
N PRO A 83 23.20 -19.32 -3.26
CA PRO A 83 23.62 -20.72 -3.45
C PRO A 83 22.76 -21.76 -2.72
N ASN A 84 22.14 -21.40 -1.59
CA ASN A 84 21.35 -22.32 -0.76
C ASN A 84 19.83 -22.13 -0.93
N LEU A 85 19.40 -21.32 -1.89
CA LEU A 85 18.01 -21.11 -2.25
C LEU A 85 17.65 -21.94 -3.48
N ARG A 86 16.46 -22.53 -3.47
CA ARG A 86 15.88 -23.21 -4.65
C ARG A 86 14.56 -22.56 -5.00
N LEU A 87 14.46 -22.06 -6.21
CA LEU A 87 13.21 -21.54 -6.78
C LEU A 87 12.53 -22.68 -7.56
N ASN A 88 11.29 -22.99 -7.21
CA ASN A 88 10.46 -23.97 -7.91
C ASN A 88 9.26 -23.23 -8.50
N PHE A 89 9.28 -22.99 -9.82
CA PHE A 89 8.21 -22.36 -10.55
C PHE A 89 7.13 -23.35 -10.95
N GLU A 90 5.94 -22.87 -11.31
CA GLU A 90 4.76 -23.67 -11.67
C GLU A 90 4.36 -24.68 -10.58
N GLN A 91 4.69 -24.36 -9.31
CA GLN A 91 4.37 -25.18 -8.13
C GLN A 91 3.40 -24.42 -7.24
N ASN A 92 2.17 -24.88 -7.15
CA ASN A 92 1.10 -24.24 -6.38
C ASN A 92 0.90 -24.96 -5.04
N ALA A 93 1.17 -24.27 -3.94
CA ALA A 93 0.85 -24.74 -2.61
C ALA A 93 -0.68 -24.69 -2.42
N ILE A 94 -1.32 -25.85 -2.38
CA ILE A 94 -2.77 -25.99 -2.33
C ILE A 94 -3.31 -26.29 -0.92
N GLY A 95 -2.43 -26.51 0.06
CA GLY A 95 -2.80 -26.76 1.45
C GLY A 95 -1.62 -27.20 2.31
N TYR A 96 -1.89 -27.33 3.61
CA TYR A 96 -0.90 -27.77 4.61
C TYR A 96 -1.53 -28.73 5.60
N ASP A 97 -0.83 -29.82 5.88
CA ASP A 97 -1.16 -30.79 6.93
C ASP A 97 -0.30 -30.51 8.16
N ALA A 98 -0.92 -29.97 9.21
CA ALA A 98 -0.22 -29.54 10.41
C ALA A 98 0.34 -30.72 11.26
N PRO A 99 -0.37 -31.86 11.42
CA PRO A 99 0.16 -33.07 12.06
C PRO A 99 1.44 -33.59 11.42
N ASP A 100 1.47 -33.68 10.11
CA ASP A 100 2.57 -34.25 9.34
C ASP A 100 3.59 -33.21 8.88
N ARG A 101 3.34 -31.90 9.11
CA ARG A 101 4.16 -30.77 8.68
C ARG A 101 4.46 -30.77 7.18
N THR A 102 3.45 -31.12 6.36
CA THR A 102 3.62 -31.25 4.93
C THR A 102 2.78 -30.22 4.15
N VAL A 103 3.41 -29.59 3.16
CA VAL A 103 2.73 -28.75 2.17
C VAL A 103 2.25 -29.64 1.02
N HIS A 104 0.98 -29.56 0.68
CA HIS A 104 0.42 -30.16 -0.51
C HIS A 104 0.67 -29.25 -1.71
N VAL A 105 1.32 -29.78 -2.72
CA VAL A 105 1.71 -29.01 -3.92
C VAL A 105 1.07 -29.63 -5.15
N ARG A 106 0.58 -28.76 -6.03
CA ARG A 106 0.17 -29.11 -7.38
C ARG A 106 1.19 -28.55 -8.37
N ASP A 107 1.73 -29.41 -9.23
CA ASP A 107 2.50 -29.00 -10.37
C ASP A 107 1.54 -28.50 -11.47
N GLU A 108 1.65 -27.24 -11.84
CA GLU A 108 0.74 -26.60 -12.81
C GLU A 108 1.11 -27.00 -14.27
N THR A 109 2.27 -27.66 -14.47
CA THR A 109 2.67 -28.12 -15.82
C THR A 109 1.96 -29.39 -16.24
N ASP A 110 1.67 -30.31 -15.31
CA ASP A 110 1.07 -31.61 -15.60
C ASP A 110 -0.11 -31.97 -14.68
N GLY A 111 -0.41 -31.12 -13.68
CA GLY A 111 -1.49 -31.32 -12.71
C GLY A 111 -1.17 -32.36 -11.63
N SER A 112 0.05 -32.88 -11.56
CA SER A 112 0.42 -33.88 -10.55
C SER A 112 0.40 -33.28 -9.13
N LEU A 113 0.08 -34.13 -8.15
CA LEU A 113 0.03 -33.76 -6.74
C LEU A 113 1.16 -34.45 -5.99
N TYR A 114 1.86 -33.72 -5.14
CA TYR A 114 2.88 -34.30 -4.27
C TYR A 114 2.93 -33.52 -2.93
N GLN A 115 3.75 -33.99 -2.00
CA GLN A 115 3.90 -33.40 -0.68
C GLN A 115 5.36 -33.01 -0.44
N VAL A 116 5.55 -31.90 0.27
CA VAL A 116 6.87 -31.41 0.69
C VAL A 116 6.87 -31.21 2.20
N GLU A 117 7.79 -31.86 2.89
CA GLU A 117 8.03 -31.59 4.31
C GLU A 117 8.60 -30.18 4.48
N ALA A 118 8.07 -29.41 5.45
CA ALA A 118 8.51 -28.05 5.75
C ALA A 118 8.55 -27.84 7.27
N ASP A 119 9.76 -27.51 7.76
CA ASP A 119 10.00 -27.27 9.18
C ASP A 119 11.18 -26.27 9.36
N PRO A 120 10.90 -24.97 9.60
CA PRO A 120 9.60 -24.32 9.62
C PRO A 120 9.05 -23.95 8.23
N LEU A 121 7.76 -23.61 8.14
CA LEU A 121 7.10 -23.06 6.97
C LEU A 121 6.85 -21.55 7.11
N PHE A 122 7.33 -20.76 6.16
CA PHE A 122 6.96 -19.36 6.01
C PHE A 122 5.94 -19.23 4.87
N ALA A 123 4.70 -18.93 5.20
CA ALA A 123 3.62 -18.83 4.23
C ALA A 123 3.44 -17.39 3.77
N ALA A 124 3.89 -17.08 2.56
CA ALA A 124 3.78 -15.78 1.90
C ALA A 124 2.96 -15.89 0.59
N ASP A 125 1.93 -16.74 0.59
CA ASP A 125 1.11 -17.13 -0.55
C ASP A 125 -0.07 -16.17 -0.83
N GLY A 126 0.01 -14.94 -0.27
CA GLY A 126 -0.86 -13.82 -0.60
C GLY A 126 -2.22 -13.81 0.09
N ALA A 127 -3.06 -12.83 -0.27
CA ALA A 127 -4.38 -12.62 0.37
C ALA A 127 -5.29 -13.85 0.30
N GLY A 128 -5.19 -14.62 -0.80
CA GLY A 128 -5.91 -15.87 -0.99
C GLY A 128 -5.25 -17.10 -0.38
N SER A 129 -4.37 -16.97 0.60
CA SER A 129 -3.53 -18.03 1.18
C SER A 129 -4.24 -19.37 1.39
N ASN A 130 -3.77 -20.38 0.68
CA ASN A 130 -4.24 -21.76 0.88
C ASN A 130 -3.69 -22.34 2.19
N ILE A 131 -2.51 -21.92 2.61
CA ILE A 131 -1.92 -22.34 3.89
C ILE A 131 -2.80 -21.83 5.04
N ARG A 132 -3.17 -20.53 5.05
CA ARG A 132 -4.09 -19.99 6.06
C ARG A 132 -5.42 -20.76 6.07
N ARG A 133 -6.01 -21.00 4.90
CA ARG A 133 -7.29 -21.71 4.77
C ARG A 133 -7.23 -23.17 5.21
N SER A 134 -6.06 -23.82 5.20
CA SER A 134 -5.89 -25.18 5.74
C SER A 134 -6.21 -25.26 7.24
N PHE A 135 -6.25 -24.15 7.94
CA PHE A 135 -6.62 -24.04 9.34
C PHE A 135 -8.07 -23.52 9.55
N ASP A 136 -8.85 -23.37 8.49
CA ASP A 136 -10.26 -22.98 8.60
C ASP A 136 -11.04 -23.98 9.45
N GLY A 137 -11.90 -23.45 10.33
CA GLY A 137 -12.61 -24.27 11.33
C GLY A 137 -11.82 -24.51 12.62
N SER A 138 -10.55 -24.08 12.69
CA SER A 138 -9.78 -23.98 13.92
C SER A 138 -9.63 -22.52 14.36
N ASP A 139 -9.27 -22.30 15.63
CA ASP A 139 -8.98 -20.95 16.14
C ASP A 139 -7.51 -20.53 15.91
N THR A 140 -6.72 -21.32 15.19
CA THR A 140 -5.27 -21.13 15.06
C THR A 140 -4.93 -19.74 14.52
N PHE A 141 -5.44 -19.37 13.35
CA PHE A 141 -5.15 -18.02 12.80
C PHE A 141 -6.31 -17.03 13.02
N GLY A 142 -7.55 -17.51 13.10
CA GLY A 142 -8.73 -16.67 13.26
C GLY A 142 -8.83 -15.59 12.16
N GLY A 143 -8.52 -15.98 10.92
CA GLY A 143 -8.48 -15.08 9.77
C GLY A 143 -9.86 -14.60 9.35
N VAL A 144 -10.00 -13.30 9.08
CA VAL A 144 -11.21 -12.67 8.57
C VAL A 144 -10.87 -11.93 7.28
N GLU A 145 -11.56 -12.31 6.20
CA GLU A 145 -11.51 -11.61 4.92
C GLU A 145 -12.71 -10.65 4.84
N THR A 146 -12.45 -9.36 4.62
CA THR A 146 -13.51 -8.35 4.47
C THR A 146 -13.37 -7.68 3.11
N LEU A 147 -14.35 -7.92 2.24
CA LEU A 147 -14.39 -7.35 0.90
C LEU A 147 -15.08 -5.98 0.93
N LEU A 148 -14.56 -5.04 0.14
CA LEU A 148 -15.25 -3.77 -0.12
C LEU A 148 -16.31 -3.95 -1.22
N PRO A 149 -17.38 -3.14 -1.21
CA PRO A 149 -18.36 -3.13 -2.28
C PRO A 149 -17.84 -2.46 -3.57
N HIS A 150 -16.54 -2.25 -3.68
CA HIS A 150 -15.82 -1.66 -4.80
C HIS A 150 -14.84 -2.67 -5.38
N GLY A 151 -14.64 -2.55 -6.68
CA GLY A 151 -13.58 -3.24 -7.40
C GLY A 151 -12.66 -2.26 -8.12
N TYR A 152 -11.76 -2.79 -8.92
CA TYR A 152 -10.89 -1.98 -9.76
C TYR A 152 -10.64 -2.62 -11.12
N LYS A 153 -10.38 -1.76 -12.12
CA LYS A 153 -9.84 -2.17 -13.42
C LYS A 153 -8.60 -1.36 -13.77
N GLU A 154 -7.70 -1.99 -14.49
CA GLU A 154 -6.46 -1.39 -14.95
C GLU A 154 -6.62 -0.86 -16.36
N LEU A 155 -6.09 0.34 -16.59
CA LEU A 155 -6.06 1.04 -17.88
C LEU A 155 -4.64 1.55 -18.12
N SER A 156 -4.34 2.05 -19.30
CA SER A 156 -3.04 2.63 -19.60
C SER A 156 -3.11 3.92 -20.42
N ILE A 157 -2.20 4.85 -20.14
CA ILE A 157 -1.87 5.97 -21.00
C ILE A 157 -0.50 5.69 -21.60
N PRO A 158 -0.35 5.48 -22.90
CA PRO A 158 0.95 5.24 -23.52
C PRO A 158 1.82 6.49 -23.47
N ALA A 159 3.12 6.31 -23.67
CA ALA A 159 4.03 7.41 -23.92
C ALA A 159 3.62 8.19 -25.18
N GLY A 160 3.88 9.47 -25.19
CA GLY A 160 3.68 10.31 -26.38
C GLY A 160 4.55 9.87 -27.55
N PRO A 161 4.35 10.41 -28.76
CA PRO A 161 5.01 9.94 -30.00
C PRO A 161 6.54 9.99 -29.98
N ARG A 162 7.14 10.76 -29.08
CA ARG A 162 8.59 10.87 -28.88
C ARG A 162 9.08 10.20 -27.60
N GLY A 163 8.23 9.40 -26.95
CA GLY A 163 8.52 8.77 -25.66
C GLY A 163 8.33 9.69 -24.44
N GLU A 164 7.73 10.88 -24.63
CA GLU A 164 7.47 11.80 -23.52
C GLU A 164 6.25 11.42 -22.70
N TYR A 165 6.26 11.82 -21.42
CA TYR A 165 5.09 11.71 -20.56
C TYR A 165 3.96 12.63 -21.03
N GLN A 166 2.74 12.12 -21.09
CA GLN A 166 1.55 12.90 -21.46
C GLN A 166 0.91 13.62 -20.26
N LEU A 167 1.34 13.31 -19.05
CA LEU A 167 0.97 13.98 -17.80
C LEU A 167 2.25 14.31 -17.03
N ALA A 168 2.16 15.07 -15.91
CA ALA A 168 3.32 15.35 -15.05
C ALA A 168 3.87 14.06 -14.43
N SER A 169 5.14 13.73 -14.70
CA SER A 169 5.76 12.48 -14.22
C SER A 169 6.12 12.48 -12.74
N ASP A 170 6.16 13.65 -12.09
CA ASP A 170 6.54 13.81 -10.69
C ASP A 170 5.35 13.80 -9.72
N ALA A 171 4.20 13.28 -10.17
CA ALA A 171 2.96 13.23 -9.40
C ALA A 171 2.19 11.92 -9.58
N LEU A 172 1.53 11.48 -8.50
CA LEU A 172 0.38 10.60 -8.62
C LEU A 172 -0.82 11.44 -9.07
N HIS A 173 -1.40 11.14 -10.22
CA HIS A 173 -2.62 11.79 -10.67
C HIS A 173 -3.85 11.13 -10.05
N ILE A 174 -4.77 11.94 -9.54
CA ILE A 174 -6.02 11.47 -8.96
C ILE A 174 -7.20 12.31 -9.47
N ARG A 175 -8.27 11.63 -9.87
CA ARG A 175 -9.54 12.21 -10.33
C ARG A 175 -10.67 11.73 -9.42
N PRO A 176 -10.89 12.38 -8.25
CA PRO A 176 -11.97 12.03 -7.34
C PRO A 176 -13.34 12.46 -7.89
N ARG A 177 -14.35 11.60 -7.75
CA ARG A 177 -15.71 11.84 -8.30
C ARG A 177 -16.84 11.59 -7.31
N GLY A 178 -16.52 11.58 -6.00
CA GLY A 178 -17.52 11.35 -4.95
C GLY A 178 -18.07 9.91 -5.00
N GLY A 179 -17.42 8.99 -4.35
CA GLY A 179 -17.77 7.57 -4.33
C GLY A 179 -16.91 6.70 -5.24
N PHE A 180 -16.21 7.27 -6.23
CA PHE A 180 -15.27 6.57 -7.10
C PHE A 180 -14.13 7.48 -7.57
N MET A 181 -13.09 6.92 -8.17
CA MET A 181 -11.93 7.68 -8.63
C MET A 181 -11.12 6.93 -9.69
N LEU A 182 -10.41 7.71 -10.51
CA LEU A 182 -9.38 7.24 -11.43
C LEU A 182 -8.02 7.77 -10.95
N ILE A 183 -7.03 6.90 -10.79
CA ILE A 183 -5.65 7.29 -10.49
C ILE A 183 -4.73 6.92 -11.64
N ALA A 184 -3.58 7.61 -11.75
CA ALA A 184 -2.53 7.27 -12.70
C ALA A 184 -1.15 7.44 -12.05
N LEU A 185 -0.31 6.43 -12.21
CA LEU A 185 1.07 6.40 -11.73
C LEU A 185 2.03 6.32 -12.92
N PRO A 186 3.12 7.11 -12.92
CA PRO A 186 4.10 7.13 -14.00
C PRO A 186 4.96 5.86 -14.02
N ASN A 187 5.37 5.45 -15.23
CA ASN A 187 6.34 4.39 -15.48
C ASN A 187 7.63 4.96 -16.08
N PRO A 188 8.78 4.29 -15.96
CA PRO A 188 10.05 4.79 -16.53
C PRO A 188 10.02 4.98 -18.06
N GLY A 189 9.11 4.30 -18.75
CA GLY A 189 8.95 4.36 -20.20
C GLY A 189 8.21 5.58 -20.76
N GLY A 190 7.78 6.51 -19.91
CA GLY A 190 6.99 7.69 -20.34
C GLY A 190 5.47 7.44 -20.36
N ASP A 191 5.06 6.22 -20.09
CA ASP A 191 3.66 5.80 -19.97
C ASP A 191 3.14 5.91 -18.53
N PHE A 192 1.84 5.70 -18.35
CA PHE A 192 1.19 5.65 -17.05
C PHE A 192 0.33 4.38 -16.93
N THR A 193 0.40 3.73 -15.78
CA THR A 193 -0.59 2.74 -15.36
C THR A 193 -1.72 3.46 -14.62
N LEU A 194 -2.95 3.24 -15.07
CA LEU A 194 -4.14 3.78 -14.45
C LEU A 194 -4.89 2.70 -13.69
N THR A 195 -5.55 3.11 -12.62
CA THR A 195 -6.48 2.24 -11.88
C THR A 195 -7.80 2.96 -11.70
N MET A 196 -8.86 2.35 -12.23
CA MET A 196 -10.23 2.79 -12.05
C MET A 196 -10.85 2.08 -10.87
N PHE A 197 -11.24 2.82 -9.84
CA PHE A 197 -11.97 2.30 -8.67
C PHE A 197 -13.43 2.72 -8.74
N LEU A 198 -14.33 1.73 -8.83
CA LEU A 198 -15.78 1.94 -8.87
C LEU A 198 -16.51 1.00 -7.89
N PRO A 199 -17.74 1.35 -7.47
CA PRO A 199 -18.66 0.37 -6.91
C PRO A 199 -18.85 -0.82 -7.87
N ASN A 200 -19.04 -2.02 -7.32
CA ASN A 200 -19.36 -3.18 -8.17
C ASN A 200 -20.76 -3.05 -8.77
N THR A 201 -21.69 -2.47 -8.02
CA THR A 201 -23.11 -2.33 -8.36
C THR A 201 -23.61 -0.88 -8.15
N GLY A 202 -24.76 -0.54 -8.70
CA GLY A 202 -25.37 0.79 -8.58
C GLY A 202 -25.21 1.65 -9.84
N GLU A 203 -25.76 2.85 -9.82
CA GLU A 203 -25.85 3.76 -10.99
C GLU A 203 -24.48 4.02 -11.65
N ASN A 204 -23.43 4.17 -10.86
CA ASN A 204 -22.05 4.38 -11.33
C ASN A 204 -21.18 3.16 -11.02
N GLY A 205 -21.73 1.95 -11.09
CA GLY A 205 -21.02 0.71 -10.82
C GLY A 205 -20.52 0.02 -12.08
N PHE A 206 -19.55 -0.91 -11.92
CA PHE A 206 -19.04 -1.70 -13.03
C PHE A 206 -20.12 -2.46 -13.79
N GLU A 207 -21.20 -2.88 -13.11
CA GLU A 207 -22.32 -3.59 -13.75
C GLU A 207 -23.04 -2.78 -14.85
N THR A 208 -22.95 -1.43 -14.82
CA THR A 208 -23.57 -0.55 -15.82
C THR A 208 -22.69 -0.32 -17.03
N LEU A 209 -21.40 -0.67 -16.96
CA LEU A 209 -20.41 -0.48 -18.02
C LEU A 209 -20.25 -1.78 -18.84
N SER A 210 -21.32 -2.18 -19.53
CA SER A 210 -21.42 -3.48 -20.17
C SER A 210 -21.11 -3.50 -21.68
N ASP A 211 -21.01 -2.31 -22.30
CA ASP A 211 -20.72 -2.13 -23.72
C ASP A 211 -19.91 -0.84 -23.98
N GLU A 212 -19.39 -0.70 -25.19
CA GLU A 212 -18.57 0.45 -25.58
C GLU A 212 -19.31 1.79 -25.40
N ALA A 213 -20.61 1.85 -25.72
CA ALA A 213 -21.37 3.09 -25.62
C ALA A 213 -21.51 3.57 -24.18
N SER A 214 -21.76 2.66 -23.23
CA SER A 214 -21.83 2.95 -21.79
C SER A 214 -20.47 3.37 -21.23
N VAL A 215 -19.38 2.73 -21.66
CA VAL A 215 -18.01 3.10 -21.25
C VAL A 215 -17.65 4.50 -21.76
N ILE A 216 -17.89 4.79 -23.05
CA ILE A 216 -17.59 6.10 -23.64
C ILE A 216 -18.38 7.20 -22.92
N ALA A 217 -19.71 7.03 -22.78
CA ALA A 217 -20.56 8.01 -22.13
C ALA A 217 -20.12 8.29 -20.67
N PHE A 218 -19.76 7.24 -19.93
CA PHE A 218 -19.27 7.38 -18.55
C PHE A 218 -17.96 8.17 -18.49
N PHE A 219 -16.99 7.88 -19.35
CA PHE A 219 -15.72 8.59 -19.35
C PHE A 219 -15.83 10.03 -19.87
N GLU A 220 -16.70 10.29 -20.85
CA GLU A 220 -16.99 11.65 -21.31
C GLU A 220 -17.64 12.50 -20.22
N GLU A 221 -18.51 11.92 -19.39
CA GLU A 221 -19.17 12.62 -18.29
C GLU A 221 -18.22 12.87 -17.10
N TYR A 222 -17.49 11.84 -16.68
CA TYR A 222 -16.74 11.89 -15.42
C TYR A 222 -15.23 12.15 -15.60
N PHE A 223 -14.65 11.79 -16.73
CA PHE A 223 -13.19 11.86 -16.98
C PHE A 223 -12.85 12.41 -18.36
N PRO A 224 -13.46 13.54 -18.79
CA PRO A 224 -13.25 14.08 -20.14
C PRO A 224 -11.80 14.47 -20.43
N ASP A 225 -11.01 14.77 -19.39
CA ASP A 225 -9.59 15.09 -19.49
C ASP A 225 -8.70 13.84 -19.64
N ALA A 226 -9.16 12.67 -19.19
CA ALA A 226 -8.41 11.42 -19.26
C ALA A 226 -8.79 10.58 -20.50
N ALA A 227 -10.07 10.56 -20.88
CA ALA A 227 -10.57 9.71 -21.96
C ALA A 227 -9.76 9.81 -23.27
N PRO A 228 -9.37 11.00 -23.76
CA PRO A 228 -8.57 11.13 -24.99
C PRO A 228 -7.15 10.56 -24.89
N LEU A 229 -6.64 10.34 -23.68
CA LEU A 229 -5.29 9.83 -23.40
C LEU A 229 -5.24 8.30 -23.33
N ILE A 230 -6.41 7.62 -23.29
CA ILE A 230 -6.55 6.16 -23.13
C ILE A 230 -7.02 5.55 -24.45
N PRO A 231 -6.11 5.18 -25.36
CA PRO A 231 -6.50 4.74 -26.70
C PRO A 231 -7.29 3.42 -26.72
N ASN A 232 -7.04 2.54 -25.73
CA ASN A 232 -7.70 1.23 -25.63
C ASN A 232 -8.83 1.23 -24.57
N LEU A 233 -9.43 2.38 -24.27
CA LEU A 233 -10.39 2.57 -23.18
C LEU A 233 -11.48 1.49 -23.12
N CYS A 234 -12.17 1.24 -24.23
CA CYS A 234 -13.27 0.28 -24.26
C CYS A 234 -12.76 -1.15 -24.09
N ASP A 235 -11.66 -1.52 -24.75
CA ASP A 235 -11.07 -2.84 -24.65
C ASP A 235 -10.60 -3.13 -23.20
N ASP A 236 -9.85 -2.21 -22.62
CA ASP A 236 -9.37 -2.32 -21.24
C ASP A 236 -10.54 -2.42 -20.25
N MET A 237 -11.57 -1.57 -20.40
CA MET A 237 -12.73 -1.55 -19.49
C MET A 237 -13.62 -2.80 -19.64
N LEU A 238 -13.78 -3.35 -20.83
CA LEU A 238 -14.65 -4.50 -21.05
C LEU A 238 -13.96 -5.83 -20.81
N ASN A 239 -12.68 -5.96 -21.21
CA ASN A 239 -11.99 -7.25 -21.26
C ASN A 239 -11.01 -7.49 -20.10
N HIS A 240 -10.48 -6.44 -19.44
CA HIS A 240 -9.65 -6.67 -18.26
C HIS A 240 -10.46 -7.24 -17.09
N PRO A 241 -9.88 -8.13 -16.30
CA PRO A 241 -10.56 -8.72 -15.16
C PRO A 241 -10.91 -7.65 -14.12
N LEU A 242 -12.05 -7.83 -13.47
CA LEU A 242 -12.42 -7.02 -12.32
C LEU A 242 -11.62 -7.48 -11.09
N GLY A 243 -10.77 -6.61 -10.60
CA GLY A 243 -10.02 -6.84 -9.38
C GLY A 243 -10.86 -6.60 -8.13
N THR A 244 -10.66 -7.42 -7.12
CA THR A 244 -11.36 -7.34 -5.84
C THR A 244 -10.56 -6.52 -4.85
N LEU A 245 -11.24 -5.68 -4.05
CA LEU A 245 -10.65 -4.93 -2.96
C LEU A 245 -11.09 -5.51 -1.62
N GLY A 246 -10.16 -5.71 -0.72
CA GLY A 246 -10.47 -6.24 0.59
C GLY A 246 -9.29 -6.19 1.55
N THR A 247 -9.55 -6.59 2.78
CA THR A 247 -8.55 -6.77 3.82
C THR A 247 -8.57 -8.19 4.33
N VAL A 248 -7.40 -8.69 4.72
CA VAL A 248 -7.24 -9.91 5.51
C VAL A 248 -6.71 -9.51 6.87
N ARG A 249 -7.34 -9.99 7.94
CA ARG A 249 -6.86 -9.80 9.30
C ARG A 249 -6.87 -11.13 10.03
N CYS A 250 -5.74 -11.54 10.53
CA CYS A 250 -5.61 -12.73 11.36
C CYS A 250 -5.41 -12.32 12.82
N ARG A 251 -6.05 -13.03 13.75
CA ARG A 251 -5.85 -12.82 15.19
C ARG A 251 -4.50 -13.33 15.65
N HIS A 252 -4.01 -14.39 15.00
CA HIS A 252 -2.70 -14.99 15.18
C HIS A 252 -2.05 -15.24 13.84
N TRP A 253 -0.73 -15.19 13.79
CA TRP A 253 0.03 -15.34 12.56
C TRP A 253 0.87 -16.61 12.51
N HIS A 254 0.94 -17.34 13.61
CA HIS A 254 1.75 -18.56 13.68
C HIS A 254 1.02 -19.73 14.34
N ASP A 255 1.42 -20.95 13.97
CA ASP A 255 1.11 -22.18 14.68
C ASP A 255 2.38 -22.68 15.37
N ARG A 256 2.53 -22.29 16.65
CA ARG A 256 3.67 -22.66 17.50
C ARG A 256 5.01 -22.26 16.87
N GLY A 257 5.81 -23.18 16.39
CA GLY A 257 7.04 -22.93 15.65
C GLY A 257 7.04 -23.60 14.28
N ASN A 258 5.86 -24.06 13.81
CA ASN A 258 5.75 -24.83 12.57
C ASN A 258 5.46 -23.96 11.36
N VAL A 259 4.51 -23.02 11.49
CA VAL A 259 4.04 -22.15 10.40
C VAL A 259 4.02 -20.73 10.88
N LEU A 260 4.49 -19.80 10.03
CA LEU A 260 4.32 -18.36 10.16
C LEU A 260 3.69 -17.80 8.89
N LEU A 261 2.59 -17.07 9.02
CA LEU A 261 2.01 -16.28 7.93
C LEU A 261 2.76 -14.95 7.79
N LEU A 262 3.07 -14.54 6.57
CA LEU A 262 3.80 -13.30 6.25
C LEU A 262 3.08 -12.50 5.16
N GLY A 263 3.25 -11.17 5.20
CA GLY A 263 2.70 -10.27 4.19
C GLY A 263 1.19 -10.43 4.02
N ASP A 264 0.71 -10.42 2.78
CA ASP A 264 -0.71 -10.48 2.46
C ASP A 264 -1.40 -11.78 2.95
N ALA A 265 -0.65 -12.87 3.20
CA ALA A 265 -1.22 -14.08 3.78
C ALA A 265 -1.72 -13.84 5.22
N ALA A 266 -1.07 -12.97 5.97
CA ALA A 266 -1.42 -12.59 7.35
C ALA A 266 -2.31 -11.34 7.42
N HIS A 267 -2.03 -10.33 6.57
CA HIS A 267 -2.55 -8.97 6.76
C HIS A 267 -2.69 -8.17 5.46
N ALA A 268 -3.36 -8.73 4.46
CA ALA A 268 -3.63 -7.98 3.22
C ALA A 268 -4.42 -6.71 3.51
N ILE A 269 -4.02 -5.60 2.87
CA ILE A 269 -4.65 -4.29 3.02
C ILE A 269 -5.09 -3.72 1.67
N VAL A 270 -6.07 -2.82 1.70
CA VAL A 270 -6.48 -2.10 0.50
C VAL A 270 -5.37 -1.15 0.01
N PRO A 271 -5.25 -0.90 -1.31
CA PRO A 271 -4.07 -0.24 -1.91
C PRO A 271 -4.00 1.28 -1.67
N PHE A 272 -4.99 1.90 -1.06
CA PHE A 272 -5.16 3.35 -1.06
C PHE A 272 -4.09 4.14 -0.30
N HIS A 273 -3.40 3.52 0.64
CA HIS A 273 -2.23 4.13 1.29
C HIS A 273 -0.90 3.72 0.63
N GLY A 274 -0.92 2.75 -0.30
CA GLY A 274 0.27 2.25 -0.97
C GLY A 274 1.24 1.51 -0.03
N GLN A 275 0.75 0.92 1.08
CA GLN A 275 1.63 0.36 2.11
C GLN A 275 1.68 -1.17 2.16
N GLY A 276 0.89 -1.92 1.39
CA GLY A 276 0.91 -3.39 1.45
C GLY A 276 2.30 -3.98 1.22
N MET A 277 2.95 -3.64 0.11
CA MET A 277 4.33 -4.07 -0.18
C MET A 277 5.34 -3.54 0.84
N ASN A 278 5.23 -2.26 1.24
CA ASN A 278 6.16 -1.66 2.21
C ASN A 278 6.06 -2.34 3.58
N LEU A 279 4.86 -2.73 4.01
CA LEU A 279 4.61 -3.50 5.22
C LEU A 279 5.22 -4.91 5.11
N ALA A 280 4.99 -5.61 4.00
CA ALA A 280 5.57 -6.94 3.79
C ALA A 280 7.10 -6.93 3.75
N PHE A 281 7.72 -5.87 3.21
CA PHE A 281 9.16 -5.68 3.27
C PHE A 281 9.65 -5.36 4.70
N GLU A 282 8.87 -4.58 5.47
CA GLU A 282 9.16 -4.33 6.89
C GLU A 282 9.05 -5.62 7.72
N ASP A 283 8.11 -6.52 7.38
CA ASP A 283 8.02 -7.86 7.99
C ASP A 283 9.34 -8.63 7.83
N CYS A 284 9.93 -8.62 6.63
CA CYS A 284 11.21 -9.27 6.37
C CYS A 284 12.34 -8.69 7.22
N VAL A 285 12.42 -7.36 7.35
CA VAL A 285 13.42 -6.67 8.19
C VAL A 285 13.25 -7.03 9.65
N LEU A 286 12.02 -7.04 10.15
CA LEU A 286 11.71 -7.38 11.53
C LEU A 286 12.04 -8.84 11.82
N LEU A 287 11.62 -9.74 10.92
CA LEU A 287 11.83 -11.18 11.06
C LEU A 287 13.32 -11.55 11.05
N ASP A 288 14.10 -10.96 10.11
CA ASP A 288 15.56 -11.14 10.05
C ASP A 288 16.22 -10.75 11.38
N ARG A 289 15.86 -9.59 11.96
CA ARG A 289 16.35 -9.16 13.26
C ARG A 289 16.05 -10.18 14.36
N ILE A 290 14.81 -10.64 14.45
CA ILE A 290 14.35 -11.57 15.49
C ILE A 290 15.05 -12.95 15.33
N ILE A 291 15.21 -13.42 14.09
CA ILE A 291 15.97 -14.67 13.82
C ILE A 291 17.41 -14.53 14.31
N ASN A 292 18.08 -13.41 14.03
CA ASN A 292 19.44 -13.17 14.48
C ASN A 292 19.56 -13.11 16.02
N GLU A 293 18.52 -12.64 16.74
CA GLU A 293 18.46 -12.61 18.20
C GLU A 293 18.20 -13.99 18.83
N HIS A 294 17.36 -14.83 18.22
CA HIS A 294 16.86 -16.08 18.80
C HIS A 294 17.28 -17.34 18.04
N GLN A 295 17.96 -17.18 16.90
CA GLN A 295 18.43 -18.28 16.04
C GLN A 295 17.29 -19.26 15.68
N ASP A 296 17.49 -20.57 15.87
CA ASP A 296 16.56 -21.62 15.47
C ASP A 296 15.44 -21.90 16.51
N ASP A 297 15.24 -21.03 17.50
CA ASP A 297 14.11 -21.13 18.43
C ASP A 297 12.82 -20.57 17.76
N TRP A 298 12.33 -21.30 16.76
CA TRP A 298 11.18 -20.90 15.94
C TRP A 298 9.92 -20.55 16.74
N PRO A 299 9.55 -21.27 17.81
CA PRO A 299 8.43 -20.86 18.66
C PRO A 299 8.58 -19.45 19.23
N THR A 300 9.78 -19.11 19.71
CA THR A 300 10.08 -17.77 20.23
C THR A 300 10.13 -16.74 19.11
N VAL A 301 10.79 -17.04 17.99
CA VAL A 301 10.88 -16.16 16.80
C VAL A 301 9.49 -15.77 16.33
N PHE A 302 8.59 -16.74 16.11
CA PHE A 302 7.26 -16.49 15.58
C PHE A 302 6.37 -15.73 16.56
N ALA A 303 6.41 -16.08 17.83
CA ALA A 303 5.64 -15.37 18.86
C ALA A 303 6.12 -13.91 19.02
N ARG A 304 7.43 -13.65 18.95
CA ARG A 304 7.98 -12.29 19.01
C ARG A 304 7.61 -11.48 17.79
N PHE A 305 7.70 -12.06 16.59
CA PHE A 305 7.30 -11.41 15.35
C PHE A 305 5.84 -10.97 15.39
N GLU A 306 4.91 -11.87 15.74
CA GLU A 306 3.50 -11.55 15.89
C GLU A 306 3.29 -10.43 16.93
N ALA A 307 3.88 -10.54 18.10
CA ALA A 307 3.72 -9.58 19.18
C ALA A 307 4.18 -8.15 18.81
N GLU A 308 5.23 -8.02 17.99
CA GLU A 308 5.76 -6.73 17.57
C GLU A 308 5.04 -6.13 16.36
N GLN A 309 4.51 -6.96 15.43
CA GLN A 309 4.02 -6.49 14.14
C GLN A 309 2.49 -6.46 14.01
N LEU A 310 1.76 -7.33 14.69
CA LEU A 310 0.30 -7.48 14.51
C LEU A 310 -0.45 -6.15 14.72
N ALA A 311 -0.11 -5.39 15.76
CA ALA A 311 -0.74 -4.11 16.04
C ALA A 311 -0.40 -3.04 14.99
N ASN A 312 0.81 -3.08 14.43
CA ASN A 312 1.24 -2.19 13.34
C ASN A 312 0.50 -2.49 12.04
N ALA A 313 0.37 -3.77 11.68
CA ALA A 313 -0.37 -4.19 10.50
C ALA A 313 -1.85 -3.80 10.57
N ASN A 314 -2.48 -3.96 11.74
CA ASN A 314 -3.86 -3.52 11.94
C ASN A 314 -4.00 -2.00 11.83
N ALA A 315 -3.08 -1.23 12.41
CA ALA A 315 -3.09 0.23 12.35
C ALA A 315 -2.98 0.75 10.91
N ILE A 316 -2.08 0.18 10.08
CA ILE A 316 -1.97 0.61 8.68
C ILE A 316 -3.15 0.13 7.84
N ALA A 317 -3.76 -1.02 8.16
CA ALA A 317 -4.98 -1.45 7.49
C ALA A 317 -6.14 -0.48 7.74
N ASP A 318 -6.30 0.01 8.98
CA ASP A 318 -7.31 1.04 9.30
C ASP A 318 -7.00 2.36 8.58
N MET A 319 -5.74 2.83 8.64
CA MET A 319 -5.34 4.05 7.95
C MET A 319 -5.50 3.97 6.43
N ALA A 320 -5.37 2.77 5.83
CA ALA A 320 -5.59 2.57 4.41
C ALA A 320 -7.06 2.71 4.02
N LEU A 321 -7.98 2.24 4.86
CA LEU A 321 -9.43 2.44 4.71
C LEU A 321 -9.81 3.92 4.87
N ASP A 322 -9.26 4.61 5.88
CA ASP A 322 -9.44 6.06 6.05
C ASP A 322 -8.97 6.84 4.82
N ASN A 323 -7.79 6.47 4.29
CA ASN A 323 -7.22 7.14 3.13
C ASN A 323 -8.06 6.91 1.85
N TYR A 324 -8.78 5.79 1.76
CA TYR A 324 -9.74 5.56 0.68
C TYR A 324 -10.84 6.62 0.68
N ILE A 325 -11.43 6.88 1.83
CA ILE A 325 -12.46 7.90 2.01
C ILE A 325 -11.87 9.30 1.72
N GLU A 326 -10.65 9.57 2.23
CA GLU A 326 -9.96 10.82 1.96
C GLU A 326 -9.76 11.06 0.45
N MET A 327 -9.17 10.10 -0.26
CA MET A 327 -8.85 10.23 -1.69
C MET A 327 -10.10 10.35 -2.57
N ARG A 328 -11.16 9.65 -2.22
CA ARG A 328 -12.39 9.58 -2.98
C ARG A 328 -13.28 10.82 -2.78
N ASP A 329 -13.37 11.30 -1.54
CA ASP A 329 -14.36 12.28 -1.11
C ASP A 329 -13.73 13.54 -0.48
N THR A 330 -12.86 13.38 0.53
CA THR A 330 -12.41 14.47 1.41
C THR A 330 -11.49 15.47 0.72
N VAL A 331 -10.71 15.07 -0.27
CA VAL A 331 -9.84 15.99 -1.05
C VAL A 331 -10.63 17.06 -1.81
N ARG A 332 -11.96 16.91 -1.92
CA ARG A 332 -12.86 17.92 -2.52
C ARG A 332 -13.36 18.96 -1.49
N ASP A 333 -13.15 18.71 -0.19
CA ASP A 333 -13.51 19.66 0.86
C ASP A 333 -12.55 20.86 0.87
N PRO A 334 -13.03 22.12 0.74
CA PRO A 334 -12.16 23.30 0.83
C PRO A 334 -11.35 23.36 2.13
N LYS A 335 -11.84 22.81 3.25
CA LYS A 335 -11.14 22.73 4.52
C LYS A 335 -9.98 21.74 4.52
N PHE A 336 -9.97 20.79 3.58
CA PHE A 336 -8.87 19.83 3.47
C PHE A 336 -7.54 20.53 3.18
N ALA A 337 -7.51 21.41 2.20
CA ALA A 337 -6.32 22.21 1.87
C ALA A 337 -5.86 23.08 3.04
N LEU A 338 -6.80 23.69 3.78
CA LEU A 338 -6.51 24.51 4.95
C LEU A 338 -5.92 23.67 6.10
N ARG A 339 -6.52 22.49 6.41
CA ARG A 339 -5.99 21.57 7.41
C ARG A 339 -4.58 21.10 7.07
N LYS A 340 -4.32 20.83 5.79
CA LYS A 340 -2.97 20.47 5.31
C LYS A 340 -1.98 21.62 5.45
N ALA A 341 -2.36 22.84 5.11
CA ALA A 341 -1.52 24.04 5.29
C ALA A 341 -1.18 24.25 6.76
N LEU A 342 -2.18 24.13 7.67
CA LEU A 342 -1.96 24.22 9.12
C LEU A 342 -1.02 23.11 9.61
N ALA A 343 -1.16 21.89 9.14
CA ALA A 343 -0.29 20.77 9.51
C ALA A 343 1.17 21.07 9.14
N PHE A 344 1.42 21.63 7.96
CA PHE A 344 2.76 22.00 7.52
C PHE A 344 3.34 23.19 8.33
N GLU A 345 2.52 24.16 8.70
CA GLU A 345 2.98 25.25 9.57
C GLU A 345 3.32 24.76 10.99
N LEU A 346 2.53 23.84 11.54
CA LEU A 346 2.81 23.22 12.83
C LEU A 346 4.08 22.36 12.81
N GLU A 347 4.34 21.64 11.72
CA GLU A 347 5.58 20.87 11.55
C GLU A 347 6.80 21.78 11.54
N LYS A 348 6.78 22.90 10.80
CA LYS A 348 7.85 23.88 10.79
C LYS A 348 8.12 24.51 12.17
N ARG A 349 7.05 24.82 12.91
CA ARG A 349 7.15 25.45 14.23
C ARG A 349 7.57 24.48 15.34
N LEU A 350 7.27 23.21 15.19
CA LEU A 350 7.45 22.17 16.20
C LEU A 350 8.10 20.90 15.61
N PRO A 351 9.29 21.03 15.00
CA PRO A 351 10.00 19.90 14.43
C PRO A 351 10.26 18.84 15.52
N GLY A 352 10.11 17.56 15.17
CA GLY A 352 10.26 16.46 16.12
C GLY A 352 9.10 16.28 17.11
N ARG A 353 8.06 17.13 17.04
CA ARG A 353 6.84 16.98 17.84
C ARG A 353 5.59 16.84 16.98
N PHE A 354 5.40 17.70 15.98
CA PHE A 354 4.33 17.58 15.00
C PHE A 354 4.94 17.11 13.67
N ILE A 355 4.69 15.87 13.32
CA ILE A 355 4.99 15.29 12.00
C ILE A 355 3.64 14.85 11.45
N PRO A 356 3.16 15.34 10.31
CA PRO A 356 1.86 14.94 9.76
C PRO A 356 1.71 13.41 9.66
N ARG A 357 0.52 12.86 9.94
CA ARG A 357 0.26 11.40 9.92
C ARG A 357 0.79 10.75 8.63
N TYR A 358 0.49 11.36 7.48
CA TYR A 358 0.94 10.85 6.20
C TYR A 358 2.47 10.80 6.10
N SER A 359 3.16 11.85 6.55
CA SER A 359 4.63 11.91 6.57
C SER A 359 5.24 10.84 7.48
N MET A 360 4.65 10.60 8.67
CA MET A 360 5.10 9.51 9.57
C MET A 360 5.04 8.15 8.88
N VAL A 361 3.97 7.89 8.11
CA VAL A 361 3.78 6.62 7.41
C VAL A 361 4.74 6.48 6.23
N MET A 362 4.88 7.53 5.41
CA MET A 362 5.56 7.42 4.12
C MET A 362 7.07 7.65 4.20
N PHE A 363 7.54 8.52 5.12
CA PHE A 363 8.93 8.99 5.12
C PHE A 363 9.73 8.58 6.37
N HIS A 364 9.06 8.08 7.42
CA HIS A 364 9.69 7.74 8.68
C HIS A 364 9.57 6.24 8.98
N ALA A 365 10.48 5.44 8.44
CA ALA A 365 10.52 3.99 8.68
C ALA A 365 10.75 3.62 10.16
N ASP A 366 11.29 4.53 10.94
CA ASP A 366 11.57 4.37 12.38
C ASP A 366 10.36 4.69 13.29
N ILE A 367 9.25 5.22 12.74
CA ILE A 367 8.01 5.47 13.48
C ILE A 367 7.03 4.33 13.19
N PRO A 368 6.66 3.48 14.18
CA PRO A 368 5.68 2.41 13.96
C PRO A 368 4.32 2.93 13.46
N TYR A 369 3.64 2.14 12.64
CA TYR A 369 2.31 2.51 12.13
C TYR A 369 1.29 2.77 13.23
N LEU A 370 1.31 1.99 14.31
CA LEU A 370 0.44 2.20 15.47
C LEU A 370 0.68 3.59 16.09
N VAL A 371 1.92 4.02 16.20
CA VAL A 371 2.27 5.37 16.70
C VAL A 371 1.78 6.44 15.74
N ALA A 372 1.96 6.23 14.43
CA ALA A 372 1.46 7.16 13.42
C ALA A 372 -0.07 7.31 13.46
N GLN A 373 -0.80 6.20 13.65
CA GLN A 373 -2.26 6.21 13.82
C GLN A 373 -2.67 6.99 15.06
N GLN A 374 -2.18 6.63 16.23
CA GLN A 374 -2.54 7.27 17.52
C GLN A 374 -2.23 8.77 17.53
N ARG A 375 -1.06 9.16 17.01
CA ARG A 375 -0.72 10.58 16.90
C ARG A 375 -1.56 11.29 15.85
N GLY A 376 -1.87 10.62 14.76
CA GLY A 376 -2.71 11.12 13.68
C GLY A 376 -4.14 11.45 14.13
N GLU A 377 -4.73 10.67 15.03
CA GLU A 377 -6.04 10.93 15.63
C GLU A 377 -6.02 12.24 16.44
N ILE A 378 -5.01 12.43 17.28
CA ILE A 378 -4.84 13.66 18.06
C ILE A 378 -4.60 14.87 17.13
N GLN A 379 -3.77 14.68 16.08
CA GLN A 379 -3.49 15.72 15.09
C GLN A 379 -4.76 16.12 14.33
N SER A 380 -5.56 15.16 13.88
CA SER A 380 -6.79 15.42 13.14
C SER A 380 -7.78 16.25 13.96
N ALA A 381 -7.97 15.89 15.23
CA ALA A 381 -8.83 16.65 16.13
C ALA A 381 -8.32 18.09 16.35
N LEU A 382 -7.01 18.28 16.50
CA LEU A 382 -6.39 19.61 16.61
C LEU A 382 -6.58 20.43 15.33
N LEU A 383 -6.32 19.85 14.17
CA LEU A 383 -6.46 20.53 12.88
C LEU A 383 -7.90 20.95 12.64
N GLU A 384 -8.87 20.09 12.96
CA GLU A 384 -10.30 20.40 12.85
C GLU A 384 -10.70 21.54 13.80
N GLU A 385 -10.28 21.48 15.06
CA GLU A 385 -10.55 22.51 16.08
C GLU A 385 -10.12 23.90 15.59
N PHE A 386 -8.88 24.01 15.12
CA PHE A 386 -8.30 25.31 14.73
C PHE A 386 -8.66 25.79 13.32
N THR A 387 -9.24 24.94 12.47
CA THR A 387 -9.71 25.32 11.11
C THR A 387 -11.22 25.44 11.00
N SER A 388 -11.99 25.08 12.01
CA SER A 388 -13.47 25.02 11.97
C SER A 388 -14.09 26.33 11.48
N THR A 389 -13.64 27.46 12.01
CA THR A 389 -14.14 28.80 11.67
C THR A 389 -13.25 29.60 10.71
N ALA A 390 -12.00 29.17 10.47
CA ALA A 390 -11.04 29.83 9.61
C ALA A 390 -11.35 29.56 8.12
N ASN A 391 -11.15 30.55 7.24
CA ASN A 391 -11.28 30.39 5.79
C ASN A 391 -9.91 30.32 5.08
N SER A 392 -8.88 30.82 5.74
CA SER A 392 -7.48 30.81 5.25
C SER A 392 -6.55 30.51 6.42
N ILE A 393 -5.28 30.23 6.10
CA ILE A 393 -4.25 30.03 7.14
C ILE A 393 -4.00 31.29 7.96
N ASP A 394 -4.24 32.46 7.40
CA ASP A 394 -4.06 33.76 8.06
C ASP A 394 -5.12 34.01 9.14
N ASP A 395 -6.26 33.31 9.08
CA ASP A 395 -7.33 33.37 10.08
C ASP A 395 -7.05 32.46 11.28
N VAL A 396 -6.03 31.59 11.21
CA VAL A 396 -5.72 30.61 12.26
C VAL A 396 -4.76 31.22 13.30
N ASP A 397 -5.12 31.12 14.58
CA ASP A 397 -4.18 31.43 15.67
C ASP A 397 -3.13 30.32 15.79
N LEU A 398 -2.03 30.50 15.06
CA LEU A 398 -0.91 29.56 14.98
C LEU A 398 -0.20 29.39 16.34
N ASP A 399 -0.20 30.39 17.22
CA ASP A 399 0.45 30.30 18.52
C ASP A 399 -0.39 29.50 19.50
N ALA A 400 -1.71 29.68 19.49
CA ALA A 400 -2.65 28.85 20.25
C ALA A 400 -2.60 27.41 19.75
N ALA A 401 -2.59 27.18 18.43
CA ALA A 401 -2.47 25.85 17.83
C ALA A 401 -1.17 25.15 18.25
N ALA A 402 -0.03 25.85 18.17
CA ALA A 402 1.26 25.32 18.60
C ALA A 402 1.31 24.99 20.10
N SER A 403 0.66 25.81 20.92
CA SER A 403 0.53 25.55 22.37
C SER A 403 -0.32 24.31 22.64
N ALA A 404 -1.43 24.14 21.93
CA ALA A 404 -2.29 22.95 22.03
C ALA A 404 -1.54 21.66 21.62
N VAL A 405 -0.73 21.72 20.56
CA VAL A 405 0.15 20.61 20.17
C VAL A 405 1.12 20.25 21.28
N LYS A 406 1.79 21.23 21.89
CA LYS A 406 2.75 21.00 23.00
C LYS A 406 2.10 20.29 24.19
N ASN A 407 0.84 20.60 24.46
CA ASN A 407 0.10 20.02 25.57
C ASN A 407 -0.46 18.61 25.28
N ARG A 408 -0.77 18.29 24.02
CA ARG A 408 -1.46 17.03 23.66
C ARG A 408 -0.55 16.00 22.99
N LEU A 409 0.56 16.41 22.41
CA LEU A 409 1.51 15.50 21.71
C LEU A 409 2.88 15.54 22.37
N PRO A 410 3.40 14.46 22.93
CA PRO A 410 4.78 14.39 23.40
C PRO A 410 5.77 14.48 22.25
N PRO A 411 7.05 14.86 22.48
CA PRO A 411 8.10 14.77 21.47
C PRO A 411 8.20 13.35 20.91
N ILE A 412 8.54 13.23 19.62
CA ILE A 412 8.61 11.90 18.97
C ILE A 412 9.76 11.06 19.53
N ASP A 413 10.86 11.69 19.96
CA ASP A 413 12.00 10.98 20.55
C ASP A 413 11.66 10.30 21.88
N THR A 414 10.72 10.84 22.66
CA THR A 414 10.22 10.19 23.87
C THR A 414 9.53 8.87 23.50
N VAL A 415 8.73 8.86 22.44
CA VAL A 415 8.04 7.67 21.97
C VAL A 415 9.02 6.64 21.39
N ARG A 416 10.04 7.10 20.65
CA ARG A 416 11.11 6.24 20.11
C ARG A 416 11.91 5.56 21.25
N ASN A 417 12.25 6.31 22.29
CA ASN A 417 12.99 5.80 23.45
C ASN A 417 12.17 4.76 24.24
N ASP A 418 10.87 5.00 24.44
CA ASP A 418 9.97 4.05 25.12
C ASP A 418 9.84 2.74 24.32
N LEU A 419 9.81 2.81 22.99
CA LEU A 419 9.78 1.65 22.11
C LEU A 419 11.09 0.85 22.15
N SER A 420 12.23 1.55 22.16
CA SER A 420 13.54 0.93 22.29
C SER A 420 13.71 0.21 23.63
N ALA A 421 13.22 0.80 24.72
CA ALA A 421 13.26 0.20 26.05
C ALA A 421 12.34 -1.03 26.20
N ARG A 422 11.30 -1.16 25.40
CA ARG A 422 10.41 -2.34 25.37
C ARG A 422 10.96 -3.49 24.52
N ARG A 423 11.91 -3.19 23.63
CA ARG A 423 12.57 -4.17 22.74
C ARG A 423 13.85 -4.75 23.34
N SER A 424 14.42 -4.13 24.37
CA SER A 424 15.55 -4.61 25.19
C SER A 424 15.07 -5.48 26.37
#